data_8929a593bdb99d7065eee35350b34f90
#
_entry.id   8929a593bdb99d7065eee35350b34f90
#
_cell.length_a   1.000
_cell.length_b   1.000
_cell.length_c   1.000
_cell.angle_alpha   90.00
_cell.angle_beta   90.00
_cell.angle_gamma   90.00
#
_symmetry.space_group_name_H-M   'P 1'
#
loop_
_entity.id
_entity.type
_entity.pdbx_description
1 polymer ?
#
loop_
_entity_poly.entity_id
_entity_poly.type
_entity_poly.pdbx_seq_one_letter_code
_entity_poly.pdbx_strand_id
1 'polypeptide(L)'
;QGKKLAFLAGGETVVHLTGTGLGGRNQELALAAAPVIAGLDAAVFSVGSDGTDGPTDAAGGYVDGSTAAALVQNQLKVYDVLQNNDAYHALKAVDGLIITGATGTNVNDVAVVLIGNQG
;
A
#
# COMPACT_ATOMS: atom_id res chain seq x y z
N GLN A 1 12.77 19.91 -12.89
CA GLN A 1 12.44 19.11 -12.56
C GLN A 1 11.22 18.41 -12.40
N GLY A 2 10.85 17.55 -12.78
CA GLY A 2 9.69 16.77 -12.70
C GLY A 2 9.85 15.58 -11.80
N LYS A 3 8.86 14.76 -11.80
CA LYS A 3 8.88 13.51 -11.07
C LYS A 3 9.25 12.38 -12.00
N LYS A 4 9.98 11.44 -11.46
CA LYS A 4 10.19 10.19 -12.16
C LYS A 4 9.08 9.24 -11.79
N LEU A 5 8.57 8.53 -12.79
CA LEU A 5 7.48 7.58 -12.60
C LEU A 5 7.96 6.20 -13.01
N ALA A 6 7.86 5.25 -12.10
CA ALA A 6 8.06 3.85 -12.41
C ALA A 6 6.73 3.14 -12.24
N PHE A 7 6.30 2.45 -13.29
CA PHE A 7 5.02 1.77 -13.32
C PHE A 7 5.23 0.29 -13.49
N LEU A 8 4.65 -0.49 -12.59
CA LEU A 8 4.75 -1.93 -12.62
C LEU A 8 3.35 -2.53 -12.70
N ALA A 9 3.09 -3.26 -13.75
CA ALA A 9 1.87 -4.04 -13.88
C ALA A 9 2.27 -5.49 -13.81
N GLY A 10 1.80 -6.18 -12.81
CA GLY A 10 2.22 -7.54 -12.57
C GLY A 10 1.09 -8.51 -12.60
N GLY A 11 1.45 -9.75 -12.57
CA GLY A 11 0.51 -10.81 -12.40
C GLY A 11 0.10 -10.93 -10.94
N GLU A 12 -0.44 -12.07 -10.65
CA GLU A 12 -0.91 -12.36 -9.31
C GLU A 12 0.25 -12.58 -8.36
N THR A 13 0.18 -12.00 -7.17
CA THR A 13 1.14 -12.27 -6.12
C THR A 13 0.46 -13.10 -5.03
N VAL A 14 1.26 -13.89 -4.33
CA VAL A 14 0.74 -14.76 -3.27
C VAL A 14 1.21 -14.21 -1.94
N VAL A 15 0.27 -14.04 -1.02
CA VAL A 15 0.56 -13.60 0.34
C VAL A 15 0.32 -14.76 1.27
N HIS A 16 1.32 -15.05 2.11
CA HIS A 16 1.17 -16.07 3.13
C HIS A 16 0.45 -15.48 4.33
N LEU A 17 -0.71 -16.02 4.63
CA LEU A 17 -1.52 -15.54 5.74
C LEU A 17 -1.03 -16.20 7.03
N THR A 18 -0.30 -15.45 7.83
CA THR A 18 0.25 -15.95 9.08
C THR A 18 -0.44 -15.34 10.31
N GLY A 19 -1.30 -14.34 10.10
CA GLY A 19 -1.99 -13.66 11.18
C GLY A 19 -3.50 -13.66 10.98
N THR A 20 -4.17 -12.95 11.86
CA THR A 20 -5.63 -12.88 11.87
C THR A 20 -6.15 -11.49 11.50
N GLY A 21 -5.28 -10.61 11.06
CA GLY A 21 -5.67 -9.25 10.69
C GLY A 21 -6.43 -9.18 9.39
N LEU A 22 -6.74 -7.97 8.98
CA LEU A 22 -7.48 -7.68 7.77
C LEU A 22 -6.60 -6.91 6.80
N GLY A 23 -6.60 -7.32 5.55
CA GLY A 23 -5.80 -6.66 4.53
C GLY A 23 -5.82 -7.43 3.23
N GLY A 24 -4.95 -7.03 2.32
CA GLY A 24 -4.78 -7.70 1.05
C GLY A 24 -3.37 -7.45 0.54
N ARG A 25 -3.00 -8.13 -0.56
CA ARG A 25 -1.63 -8.08 -1.07
C ARG A 25 -1.20 -6.68 -1.50
N ASN A 26 -2.12 -5.91 -2.06
CA ASN A 26 -1.80 -4.55 -2.49
C ASN A 26 -1.60 -3.62 -1.30
N GLN A 27 -2.41 -3.79 -0.28
CA GLN A 27 -2.27 -3.02 0.96
C GLN A 27 -0.95 -3.35 1.65
N GLU A 28 -0.57 -4.63 1.67
CA GLU A 28 0.69 -5.04 2.30
C GLU A 28 1.89 -4.53 1.53
N LEU A 29 1.82 -4.55 0.20
CA LEU A 29 2.89 -4.02 -0.62
C LEU A 29 3.12 -2.55 -0.35
N ALA A 30 2.04 -1.76 -0.33
CA ALA A 30 2.15 -0.33 -0.05
C ALA A 30 2.69 -0.09 1.36
N LEU A 31 2.17 -0.80 2.34
CA LEU A 31 2.60 -0.61 3.72
C LEU A 31 4.07 -0.96 3.90
N ALA A 32 4.53 -2.04 3.25
CA ALA A 32 5.93 -2.44 3.33
C ALA A 32 6.87 -1.40 2.75
N ALA A 33 6.39 -0.58 1.83
CA ALA A 33 7.21 0.47 1.21
C ALA A 33 7.37 1.68 2.13
N ALA A 34 6.48 1.87 3.10
CA ALA A 34 6.49 3.08 3.93
C ALA A 34 7.82 3.33 4.63
N PRO A 35 8.44 2.36 5.31
CA PRO A 35 9.73 2.62 5.94
C PRO A 35 10.86 2.80 4.94
N VAL A 36 10.73 2.23 3.74
CA VAL A 36 11.78 2.34 2.72
C VAL A 36 11.87 3.77 2.18
N ILE A 37 10.72 4.43 2.01
CA ILE A 37 10.68 5.78 1.44
C ILE A 37 10.53 6.85 2.52
N ALA A 38 10.68 6.49 3.78
CA ALA A 38 10.53 7.44 4.89
C ALA A 38 11.46 8.64 4.72
N GLY A 39 10.89 9.85 4.77
CA GLY A 39 11.65 11.09 4.64
C GLY A 39 12.03 11.45 3.21
N LEU A 40 11.65 10.64 2.23
CA LEU A 40 11.96 10.92 0.82
C LEU A 40 10.78 11.60 0.14
N ASP A 41 11.06 12.31 -0.94
CA ASP A 41 10.03 12.86 -1.81
C ASP A 41 9.58 11.77 -2.77
N ALA A 42 8.85 10.82 -2.24
CA ALA A 42 8.43 9.65 -2.99
C ALA A 42 7.07 9.18 -2.49
N ALA A 43 6.37 8.47 -3.34
CA ALA A 43 5.09 7.84 -2.98
C ALA A 43 4.99 6.50 -3.69
N VAL A 44 4.30 5.58 -3.05
CA VAL A 44 4.05 4.25 -3.61
C VAL A 44 2.58 3.93 -3.39
N PHE A 45 1.93 3.45 -4.45
CA PHE A 45 0.60 2.88 -4.26
C PHE A 45 0.48 1.59 -5.06
N SER A 46 -0.40 0.73 -4.60
CA SER A 46 -0.65 -0.54 -5.26
C SER A 46 -2.14 -0.86 -5.13
N VAL A 47 -2.77 -1.19 -6.23
CA VAL A 47 -4.22 -1.42 -6.27
C VAL A 47 -4.56 -2.64 -7.11
N GLY A 48 -5.65 -3.30 -6.76
CA GLY A 48 -6.28 -4.29 -7.62
C GLY A 48 -7.21 -3.57 -8.59
N SER A 49 -7.07 -3.85 -9.87
CA SER A 49 -7.83 -3.14 -10.89
C SER A 49 -9.33 -3.41 -10.85
N ASP A 50 -9.75 -4.49 -10.19
CA ASP A 50 -11.17 -4.79 -9.99
C ASP A 50 -11.79 -4.02 -8.83
N GLY A 51 -11.00 -3.21 -8.12
CA GLY A 51 -11.50 -2.41 -7.01
C GLY A 51 -11.49 -3.12 -5.67
N THR A 52 -10.94 -4.34 -5.62
CA THR A 52 -10.89 -5.11 -4.38
C THR A 52 -9.47 -5.56 -4.08
N ASP A 53 -9.19 -5.73 -2.80
CA ASP A 53 -7.89 -6.21 -2.35
C ASP A 53 -8.11 -7.03 -1.08
N GLY A 54 -8.11 -8.36 -1.24
CA GLY A 54 -8.44 -9.26 -0.16
C GLY A 54 -9.89 -9.11 0.26
N PRO A 55 -10.24 -9.55 1.46
CA PRO A 55 -11.62 -9.46 1.96
C PRO A 55 -11.92 -8.09 2.56
N THR A 56 -11.51 -7.00 1.89
CA THR A 56 -11.71 -5.63 2.38
C THR A 56 -12.48 -4.83 1.37
N ASP A 57 -12.93 -3.64 1.78
CA ASP A 57 -13.57 -2.70 0.88
C ASP A 57 -12.57 -1.81 0.16
N ALA A 58 -11.29 -2.00 0.39
CA ALA A 58 -10.25 -1.21 -0.23
C ALA A 58 -9.74 -1.88 -1.51
N ALA A 59 -9.35 -1.07 -2.47
CA ALA A 59 -8.70 -1.55 -3.69
C ALA A 59 -7.21 -1.72 -3.49
N GLY A 60 -6.63 -1.03 -2.53
CA GLY A 60 -5.22 -1.11 -2.26
C GLY A 60 -4.79 -0.08 -1.24
N GLY A 61 -3.52 0.31 -1.29
CA GLY A 61 -2.96 1.24 -0.34
C GLY A 61 -2.01 2.24 -0.98
N TYR A 62 -1.79 3.33 -0.27
CA TYR A 62 -0.92 4.43 -0.67
C TYR A 62 -0.06 4.83 0.51
N VAL A 63 1.22 5.03 0.26
CA VAL A 63 2.15 5.57 1.27
C VAL A 63 3.06 6.61 0.62
N ASP A 64 3.56 7.53 1.42
CA ASP A 64 4.53 8.51 0.97
C ASP A 64 5.61 8.70 2.03
N GLY A 65 6.45 9.70 1.84
CA GLY A 65 7.58 9.93 2.73
C GLY A 65 7.20 10.26 4.16
N SER A 66 5.97 10.67 4.42
CA SER A 66 5.51 11.00 5.78
C SER A 66 4.73 9.85 6.44
N THR A 67 4.44 8.79 5.71
CA THR A 67 3.60 7.71 6.23
C THR A 67 4.26 6.98 7.38
N ALA A 68 5.57 6.74 7.31
CA ALA A 68 6.26 6.04 8.38
C ALA A 68 6.16 6.79 9.71
N ALA A 69 6.31 8.12 9.68
CA ALA A 69 6.18 8.93 10.89
C ALA A 69 4.76 8.87 11.45
N ALA A 70 3.76 8.89 10.56
CA ALA A 70 2.37 8.80 10.99
C ALA A 70 2.09 7.44 11.64
N LEU A 71 2.66 6.37 11.11
CA LEU A 71 2.53 5.04 11.70
C LEU A 71 3.13 5.00 13.10
N VAL A 72 4.31 5.60 13.27
CA VAL A 72 4.95 5.67 14.58
C VAL A 72 4.07 6.44 15.57
N GLN A 73 3.48 7.55 15.14
CA GLN A 73 2.58 8.34 15.99
C GLN A 73 1.35 7.55 16.41
N ASN A 74 0.93 6.60 15.60
CA ASN A 74 -0.19 5.72 15.92
C ASN A 74 0.25 4.45 16.62
N GLN A 75 1.55 4.37 17.00
CA GLN A 75 2.11 3.22 17.72
C GLN A 75 2.00 1.93 16.91
N LEU A 76 2.11 2.04 15.60
CA LEU A 76 2.05 0.90 14.69
C LEU A 76 3.44 0.58 14.18
N LYS A 77 3.82 -0.68 14.29
CA LYS A 77 5.09 -1.17 13.75
C LYS A 77 4.81 -1.96 12.49
N VAL A 78 5.39 -1.53 11.38
CA VAL A 78 5.13 -2.13 10.07
C VAL A 78 5.40 -3.63 10.09
N TYR A 79 6.52 -4.04 10.67
CA TYR A 79 6.86 -5.45 10.71
C TYR A 79 5.78 -6.28 11.41
N ASP A 80 5.33 -5.81 12.58
CA ASP A 80 4.32 -6.52 13.35
C ASP A 80 2.99 -6.56 12.62
N VAL A 81 2.62 -5.43 11.98
CA VAL A 81 1.39 -5.35 11.21
C VAL A 81 1.40 -6.33 10.05
N LEU A 82 2.53 -6.41 9.33
CA LEU A 82 2.65 -7.32 8.21
C LEU A 82 2.64 -8.77 8.66
N GLN A 83 3.28 -9.07 9.80
CA GLN A 83 3.26 -10.42 10.34
C GLN A 83 1.85 -10.87 10.70
N ASN A 84 1.01 -9.94 11.14
CA ASN A 84 -0.38 -10.24 11.48
C ASN A 84 -1.33 -10.07 10.29
N ASN A 85 -0.82 -9.73 9.11
CA ASN A 85 -1.62 -9.49 7.91
C ASN A 85 -2.73 -8.45 8.15
N ASP A 86 -2.40 -7.37 8.85
CA ASP A 86 -3.38 -6.38 9.29
C ASP A 86 -3.15 -5.02 8.65
N ALA A 87 -2.70 -5.00 7.41
CA ALA A 87 -2.39 -3.75 6.72
C ALA A 87 -3.59 -2.81 6.59
N TYR A 88 -4.80 -3.37 6.51
CA TYR A 88 -6.01 -2.57 6.37
C TYR A 88 -6.14 -1.56 7.52
N HIS A 89 -6.03 -2.04 8.75
CA HIS A 89 -6.20 -1.16 9.90
C HIS A 89 -5.07 -0.15 10.03
N ALA A 90 -3.84 -0.56 9.69
CA ALA A 90 -2.71 0.35 9.75
C ALA A 90 -2.84 1.47 8.72
N LEU A 91 -3.18 1.12 7.48
CA LEU A 91 -3.34 2.12 6.42
C LEU A 91 -4.54 3.02 6.71
N LYS A 92 -5.62 2.46 7.27
CA LYS A 92 -6.77 3.27 7.63
C LYS A 92 -6.41 4.32 8.67
N ALA A 93 -5.56 3.95 9.63
CA ALA A 93 -5.14 4.87 10.69
C ALA A 93 -4.35 6.06 10.15
N VAL A 94 -3.64 5.89 9.03
CA VAL A 94 -2.82 6.95 8.44
C VAL A 94 -3.40 7.44 7.12
N ASP A 95 -4.67 7.14 6.86
CA ASP A 95 -5.39 7.60 5.67
C ASP A 95 -4.73 7.14 4.38
N GLY A 96 -4.23 5.92 4.38
CA GLY A 96 -3.54 5.35 3.22
C GLY A 96 -4.33 4.31 2.45
N LEU A 97 -5.62 4.13 2.74
CA LEU A 97 -6.44 3.20 1.97
C LEU A 97 -6.91 3.85 0.68
N ILE A 98 -6.93 3.06 -0.39
CA ILE A 98 -7.50 3.48 -1.67
C ILE A 98 -8.81 2.72 -1.83
N ILE A 99 -9.92 3.46 -1.89
CA ILE A 99 -11.24 2.86 -1.97
C ILE A 99 -11.91 3.39 -3.23
N THR A 100 -12.15 2.51 -4.18
CA THR A 100 -12.74 2.87 -5.47
C THR A 100 -14.11 2.25 -5.68
N GLY A 101 -14.45 1.22 -4.91
CA GLY A 101 -15.61 0.40 -5.20
C GLY A 101 -15.35 -0.55 -6.35
N ALA A 102 -16.28 -1.46 -6.57
CA ALA A 102 -16.15 -2.46 -7.62
C ALA A 102 -16.17 -1.76 -9.00
N THR A 103 -15.20 -2.12 -9.84
CA THR A 103 -15.06 -1.50 -11.16
C THR A 103 -15.64 -2.34 -12.29
N GLY A 104 -15.92 -3.62 -12.02
CA GLY A 104 -16.37 -4.53 -13.06
C GLY A 104 -15.25 -5.01 -13.96
N THR A 105 -14.03 -4.60 -13.69
CA THR A 105 -12.86 -4.98 -14.47
C THR A 105 -12.02 -5.95 -13.63
N ASN A 106 -11.52 -6.99 -14.25
CA ASN A 106 -10.68 -7.93 -13.55
C ASN A 106 -9.44 -8.17 -14.39
N VAL A 107 -8.47 -7.25 -14.27
CA VAL A 107 -7.26 -7.32 -15.07
C VAL A 107 -6.12 -7.81 -14.19
N ASN A 108 -5.34 -6.91 -13.64
CA ASN A 108 -4.18 -7.26 -12.84
C ASN A 108 -3.99 -6.23 -11.75
N ASP A 109 -3.14 -6.56 -10.79
CA ASP A 109 -2.71 -5.57 -9.81
C ASP A 109 -1.80 -4.56 -10.49
N VAL A 110 -1.84 -3.33 -10.01
CA VAL A 110 -1.01 -2.24 -10.52
C VAL A 110 -0.30 -1.61 -9.35
N ALA A 111 1.02 -1.52 -9.46
CA ALA A 111 1.84 -0.85 -8.45
C ALA A 111 2.59 0.28 -9.12
N VAL A 112 2.62 1.45 -8.48
CA VAL A 112 3.24 2.65 -9.05
C VAL A 112 4.13 3.27 -7.98
N VAL A 113 5.34 3.66 -8.40
CA VAL A 113 6.28 4.39 -7.57
C VAL A 113 6.49 5.75 -8.20
N LEU A 114 6.22 6.81 -7.44
CA LEU A 114 6.46 8.18 -7.86
C LEU A 114 7.66 8.72 -7.08
N ILE A 115 8.65 9.22 -7.80
CA ILE A 115 9.87 9.74 -7.18
C ILE A 115 10.01 11.19 -7.58
N GLY A 116 10.03 12.07 -6.58
CA GLY A 116 10.25 13.48 -6.83
C GLY A 116 11.71 13.74 -7.12
N ASN A 117 11.96 14.87 -7.77
CA ASN A 117 13.32 15.32 -8.04
C ASN A 117 13.85 15.98 -6.78
N GLN A 118 14.87 15.36 -6.19
CA GLN A 118 15.50 15.88 -4.99
C GLN A 118 16.50 17.00 -5.29
N GLY A 119 16.78 17.17 -6.50
CA GLY A 119 17.69 18.16 -7.12
C GLY A 119 18.40 19.13 -6.33
#